data_c2266a9a171bcb8531d95a4e0231e23d
#
_entry.id   c2266a9a171bcb8531d95a4e0231e23d
#
_cell.length_a   1.000
_cell.length_b   1.000
_cell.length_c   1.000
_cell.angle_alpha   90.00
_cell.angle_beta   90.00
_cell.angle_gamma   90.00
#
_symmetry.space_group_name_H-M   'P 1'
#
loop_
_entity.id
_entity.type
_entity.pdbx_description
1 polymer ?
#
loop_
_entity_poly.entity_id
_entity_poly.type
_entity_poly.pdbx_seq_one_letter_code
_entity_poly.pdbx_strand_id
1 'polypeptide(L)'
;MKISAVKLYDGGYMMKTFACGGGLPEGSIKEEKLRSSLQNYVIDTGKEIILVDTGFPAEEKIPVNENSVITFGDKVKDYVDALKAAGYAPEQVSKILITHKHADHTGELRHFPNAKIFISRIEADDMKLTGDNVVRTDFTDGAYKNFDKSQKIADGVYYIFAPGHTKGNSIVIVEDGEKFFMIHGDVTYTDEALLENKLSVVFEDLPAARDTLNKVRAFIKENPTVYLSTHTPLGYENLDAQKIMKLPDVEEDAPAAEVQPEEKKSGTVWVCSVCGYEHVGDEPPEVCPRCKQPKTAFKKK
;
A
#
# COMPACT_ATOMS: atom_id res chain seq x y z
N MET A 1 -5.19 -5.82 -21.68
CA MET A 1 -4.66 -6.56 -20.54
C MET A 1 -5.78 -7.05 -19.63
N LYS A 2 -5.55 -8.05 -18.76
CA LYS A 2 -6.54 -8.46 -17.76
C LYS A 2 -5.98 -8.21 -16.38
N ILE A 3 -6.75 -7.55 -15.51
CA ILE A 3 -6.40 -7.37 -14.10
C ILE A 3 -7.40 -8.16 -13.26
N SER A 4 -6.94 -8.82 -12.22
CA SER A 4 -7.78 -9.63 -11.32
C SER A 4 -7.39 -9.36 -9.87
N ALA A 5 -8.37 -9.30 -8.97
CA ALA A 5 -8.13 -9.16 -7.54
C ALA A 5 -7.87 -10.53 -6.89
N VAL A 6 -6.87 -10.59 -6.02
CA VAL A 6 -6.56 -11.72 -5.13
C VAL A 6 -7.11 -11.35 -3.75
N LYS A 7 -8.32 -11.83 -3.42
CA LYS A 7 -9.06 -11.44 -2.21
C LYS A 7 -8.62 -12.32 -1.02
N LEU A 8 -8.07 -11.69 0.02
CA LEU A 8 -7.48 -12.36 1.17
C LEU A 8 -8.34 -12.24 2.43
N TYR A 9 -8.85 -11.06 2.71
CA TYR A 9 -9.74 -10.74 3.83
C TYR A 9 -10.86 -9.83 3.38
N ASP A 10 -12.03 -9.91 4.03
CA ASP A 10 -13.20 -9.07 3.73
C ASP A 10 -14.10 -8.90 4.96
N GLY A 11 -14.99 -7.89 4.92
CA GLY A 11 -15.93 -7.61 6.01
C GLY A 11 -15.32 -6.86 7.19
N GLY A 12 -14.12 -6.30 7.03
CA GLY A 12 -13.47 -5.49 8.05
C GLY A 12 -13.98 -4.04 8.10
N TYR A 13 -13.39 -3.28 9.00
CA TYR A 13 -13.59 -1.84 9.09
C TYR A 13 -12.27 -1.12 9.35
N MET A 14 -12.21 0.14 9.00
CA MET A 14 -11.21 1.08 9.47
C MET A 14 -11.87 2.37 9.95
N MET A 15 -11.28 3.00 10.96
CA MET A 15 -11.77 4.27 11.46
C MET A 15 -11.38 5.40 10.49
N LYS A 16 -12.31 6.32 10.22
CA LYS A 16 -12.03 7.44 9.31
C LYS A 16 -10.89 8.31 9.80
N THR A 17 -10.72 8.46 11.11
CA THR A 17 -9.56 9.14 11.72
C THR A 17 -8.24 8.47 11.37
N PHE A 18 -8.21 7.13 11.26
CA PHE A 18 -7.03 6.39 10.79
C PHE A 18 -6.76 6.65 9.30
N ALA A 19 -7.78 6.53 8.46
CA ALA A 19 -7.65 6.61 7.01
C ALA A 19 -7.42 8.05 6.48
N CYS A 20 -7.90 9.07 7.21
CA CYS A 20 -7.97 10.47 6.74
C CYS A 20 -7.35 11.50 7.68
N GLY A 21 -6.84 11.09 8.85
CA GLY A 21 -6.38 12.01 9.90
C GLY A 21 -4.91 12.42 9.82
N GLY A 22 -4.16 11.96 8.82
CA GLY A 22 -2.73 12.19 8.70
C GLY A 22 -2.36 13.67 8.57
N GLY A 23 -1.50 14.13 9.48
CA GLY A 23 -1.06 15.54 9.52
C GLY A 23 -2.10 16.53 10.04
N LEU A 24 -3.27 16.07 10.49
CA LEU A 24 -4.34 16.92 11.02
C LEU A 24 -4.34 16.91 12.56
N PRO A 25 -4.77 18.02 13.21
CA PRO A 25 -5.00 18.05 14.65
C PRO A 25 -6.04 17.00 15.10
N GLU A 26 -5.89 16.50 16.33
CA GLU A 26 -6.88 15.59 16.92
C GLU A 26 -8.27 16.23 16.94
N GLY A 27 -9.30 15.45 16.61
CA GLY A 27 -10.68 15.94 16.52
C GLY A 27 -11.06 16.63 15.20
N SER A 28 -10.11 16.80 14.26
CA SER A 28 -10.40 17.39 12.94
C SER A 28 -11.27 16.51 12.04
N ILE A 29 -11.27 15.20 12.28
CA ILE A 29 -12.06 14.21 11.52
C ILE A 29 -13.16 13.66 12.40
N LYS A 30 -14.40 13.70 11.90
CA LYS A 30 -15.53 13.02 12.57
C LYS A 30 -15.31 11.50 12.51
N GLU A 31 -15.43 10.86 13.66
CA GLU A 31 -15.26 9.42 13.76
C GLU A 31 -16.37 8.67 13.03
N GLU A 32 -15.97 7.79 12.15
CA GLU A 32 -16.83 6.95 11.31
C GLU A 32 -16.10 5.65 10.98
N LYS A 33 -16.84 4.54 10.86
CA LYS A 33 -16.29 3.27 10.35
C LYS A 33 -16.48 3.19 8.86
N LEU A 34 -15.37 3.05 8.14
CA LEU A 34 -15.33 2.78 6.72
C LEU A 34 -15.11 1.28 6.50
N ARG A 35 -15.53 0.74 5.36
CA ARG A 35 -15.31 -0.67 5.01
C ARG A 35 -13.82 -0.94 4.79
N SER A 36 -13.34 -2.08 5.27
CA SER A 36 -11.98 -2.56 5.05
C SER A 36 -11.95 -4.00 4.56
N SER A 37 -10.89 -4.32 3.85
CA SER A 37 -10.56 -5.65 3.31
C SER A 37 -9.04 -5.74 3.12
N LEU A 38 -8.55 -6.88 2.64
CA LEU A 38 -7.19 -7.00 2.12
C LEU A 38 -7.22 -7.79 0.81
N GLN A 39 -6.78 -7.16 -0.26
CA GLN A 39 -6.58 -7.77 -1.58
C GLN A 39 -5.32 -7.27 -2.24
N ASN A 40 -4.76 -8.10 -3.09
CA ASN A 40 -3.68 -7.73 -4.01
C ASN A 40 -4.15 -7.95 -5.47
N TYR A 41 -3.27 -7.74 -6.44
CA TYR A 41 -3.69 -7.76 -7.84
C TYR A 41 -2.76 -8.59 -8.71
N VAL A 42 -3.35 -9.24 -9.73
CA VAL A 42 -2.66 -9.91 -10.82
C VAL A 42 -2.85 -9.09 -12.08
N ILE A 43 -1.77 -8.88 -12.82
CA ILE A 43 -1.75 -8.30 -14.16
C ILE A 43 -1.37 -9.41 -15.13
N ASP A 44 -2.31 -9.81 -15.97
CA ASP A 44 -2.07 -10.73 -17.08
C ASP A 44 -1.93 -9.91 -18.37
N THR A 45 -0.71 -9.85 -18.87
CA THR A 45 -0.38 -9.12 -20.10
C THR A 45 -0.70 -9.93 -21.37
N GLY A 46 -1.10 -11.20 -21.22
CA GLY A 46 -1.18 -12.18 -22.29
C GLY A 46 0.15 -12.80 -22.69
N LYS A 47 1.27 -12.26 -22.21
CA LYS A 47 2.63 -12.80 -22.41
C LYS A 47 3.26 -13.27 -21.10
N GLU A 48 2.91 -12.63 -20.01
CA GLU A 48 3.45 -12.91 -18.67
C GLU A 48 2.44 -12.55 -17.58
N ILE A 49 2.58 -13.19 -16.43
CA ILE A 49 1.78 -12.95 -15.23
C ILE A 49 2.64 -12.18 -14.23
N ILE A 50 2.13 -11.01 -13.81
CA ILE A 50 2.79 -10.10 -12.88
C ILE A 50 1.88 -9.96 -11.65
N LEU A 51 2.42 -10.16 -10.45
CA LEU A 51 1.72 -9.83 -9.20
C LEU A 51 2.08 -8.42 -8.73
N VAL A 52 1.14 -7.78 -8.08
CA VAL A 52 1.41 -6.59 -7.26
C VAL A 52 1.08 -6.95 -5.84
N ASP A 53 2.12 -7.02 -5.00
CA ASP A 53 2.13 -7.46 -3.61
C ASP A 53 1.77 -8.94 -3.38
N THR A 54 2.05 -9.47 -2.18
CA THR A 54 1.90 -10.88 -1.85
C THR A 54 1.18 -11.14 -0.52
N GLY A 55 0.39 -10.20 -0.05
CA GLY A 55 -0.48 -10.41 1.11
C GLY A 55 0.24 -10.48 2.45
N PHE A 56 -0.53 -10.81 3.46
CA PHE A 56 -0.08 -10.99 4.84
C PHE A 56 0.37 -12.44 5.07
N PRO A 57 1.41 -12.69 5.90
CA PRO A 57 1.87 -14.04 6.18
C PRO A 57 0.75 -14.92 6.75
N ALA A 58 0.52 -16.10 6.16
CA ALA A 58 -0.61 -16.98 6.53
C ALA A 58 -0.55 -17.43 7.99
N GLU A 59 0.66 -17.57 8.55
CA GLU A 59 0.89 -18.00 9.93
C GLU A 59 0.72 -16.89 10.95
N GLU A 60 0.74 -15.63 10.53
CA GLU A 60 0.60 -14.49 11.43
C GLU A 60 -0.88 -14.18 11.69
N LYS A 61 -1.20 -13.92 12.95
CA LYS A 61 -2.51 -13.40 13.32
C LYS A 61 -2.45 -11.90 13.40
N ILE A 62 -3.38 -11.22 12.75
CA ILE A 62 -3.55 -9.78 12.89
C ILE A 62 -4.15 -9.53 14.27
N PRO A 63 -3.45 -8.82 15.18
CA PRO A 63 -3.99 -8.52 16.49
C PRO A 63 -5.19 -7.59 16.37
N VAL A 64 -6.35 -8.02 16.85
CA VAL A 64 -7.58 -7.22 16.86
C VAL A 64 -8.13 -7.18 18.28
N ASN A 65 -8.50 -6.00 18.75
CA ASN A 65 -9.19 -5.78 20.01
C ASN A 65 -10.24 -4.66 19.85
N GLU A 66 -10.96 -4.35 20.91
CA GLU A 66 -12.02 -3.32 20.91
C GLU A 66 -11.54 -1.90 20.51
N ASN A 67 -10.24 -1.61 20.67
CA ASN A 67 -9.62 -0.32 20.33
C ASN A 67 -8.94 -0.34 18.96
N SER A 68 -9.01 -1.44 18.20
CA SER A 68 -8.38 -1.51 16.88
C SER A 68 -9.02 -0.49 15.94
N VAL A 69 -8.16 0.34 15.33
CA VAL A 69 -8.58 1.38 14.37
C VAL A 69 -8.71 0.82 12.95
N ILE A 70 -8.18 -0.37 12.70
CA ILE A 70 -8.33 -1.12 11.46
C ILE A 70 -8.41 -2.62 11.75
N THR A 71 -9.28 -3.31 11.03
CA THR A 71 -9.32 -4.77 10.90
C THR A 71 -9.72 -5.11 9.48
N PHE A 72 -9.08 -6.11 8.88
CA PHE A 72 -9.40 -6.52 7.51
C PHE A 72 -10.64 -7.43 7.43
N GLY A 73 -11.21 -7.83 8.59
CA GLY A 73 -12.36 -8.74 8.66
C GLY A 73 -11.95 -10.21 8.67
N ASP A 74 -12.80 -11.04 8.10
CA ASP A 74 -12.61 -12.47 8.07
C ASP A 74 -11.65 -12.88 6.93
N LYS A 75 -10.83 -13.90 7.20
CA LYS A 75 -9.99 -14.50 6.15
C LYS A 75 -10.86 -15.16 5.10
N VAL A 76 -10.76 -14.70 3.85
CA VAL A 76 -11.44 -15.30 2.70
C VAL A 76 -10.68 -16.55 2.24
N LYS A 77 -9.36 -16.40 2.01
CA LYS A 77 -8.46 -17.48 1.58
C LYS A 77 -7.01 -17.15 1.92
N ASP A 78 -6.18 -18.17 2.03
CA ASP A 78 -4.73 -18.02 1.99
C ASP A 78 -4.29 -17.55 0.59
N TYR A 79 -3.13 -16.91 0.50
CA TYR A 79 -2.70 -16.21 -0.72
C TYR A 79 -2.69 -17.10 -1.96
N VAL A 80 -2.08 -18.30 -1.87
CA VAL A 80 -1.99 -19.23 -3.01
C VAL A 80 -3.37 -19.72 -3.46
N ASP A 81 -4.29 -19.96 -2.52
CA ASP A 81 -5.65 -20.40 -2.86
C ASP A 81 -6.49 -19.24 -3.42
N ALA A 82 -6.26 -18.01 -2.96
CA ALA A 82 -6.87 -16.82 -3.53
C ALA A 82 -6.35 -16.56 -4.95
N LEU A 83 -5.06 -16.75 -5.20
CA LEU A 83 -4.46 -16.66 -6.53
C LEU A 83 -5.04 -17.69 -7.48
N LYS A 84 -5.19 -18.97 -7.04
CA LYS A 84 -5.85 -20.02 -7.82
C LYS A 84 -7.32 -19.70 -8.11
N ALA A 85 -8.03 -19.13 -7.15
CA ALA A 85 -9.41 -18.70 -7.35
C ALA A 85 -9.54 -17.55 -8.37
N ALA A 86 -8.50 -16.71 -8.50
CA ALA A 86 -8.39 -15.69 -9.54
C ALA A 86 -8.01 -16.27 -10.92
N GLY A 87 -7.70 -17.58 -11.00
CA GLY A 87 -7.39 -18.31 -12.23
C GLY A 87 -5.90 -18.47 -12.54
N TYR A 88 -5.01 -18.24 -11.56
CA TYR A 88 -3.57 -18.30 -11.76
C TYR A 88 -2.90 -19.22 -10.74
N ALA A 89 -1.75 -19.82 -11.12
CA ALA A 89 -0.91 -20.65 -10.26
C ALA A 89 0.43 -19.93 -9.98
N PRO A 90 1.06 -20.18 -8.81
CA PRO A 90 2.35 -19.57 -8.48
C PRO A 90 3.44 -19.77 -9.54
N GLU A 91 3.45 -20.92 -10.20
CA GLU A 91 4.45 -21.29 -11.21
C GLU A 91 4.33 -20.45 -12.51
N GLN A 92 3.18 -19.83 -12.75
CA GLN A 92 2.94 -18.95 -13.91
C GLN A 92 3.47 -17.53 -13.67
N VAL A 93 3.74 -17.17 -12.41
CA VAL A 93 4.15 -15.82 -12.04
C VAL A 93 5.61 -15.59 -12.43
N SER A 94 5.84 -14.64 -13.33
CA SER A 94 7.19 -14.29 -13.80
C SER A 94 7.79 -13.11 -13.04
N LYS A 95 6.95 -12.20 -12.55
CA LYS A 95 7.35 -10.98 -11.85
C LYS A 95 6.43 -10.67 -10.69
N ILE A 96 6.99 -10.07 -9.65
CA ILE A 96 6.26 -9.51 -8.51
C ILE A 96 6.74 -8.07 -8.33
N LEU A 97 5.80 -7.14 -8.24
CA LEU A 97 6.06 -5.73 -7.93
C LEU A 97 5.62 -5.48 -6.51
N ILE A 98 6.55 -5.16 -5.63
CA ILE A 98 6.26 -4.87 -4.21
C ILE A 98 6.10 -3.37 -4.05
N THR A 99 4.89 -2.95 -3.65
CA THR A 99 4.62 -1.52 -3.44
C THR A 99 5.44 -0.94 -2.31
N HIS A 100 5.53 -1.66 -1.17
CA HIS A 100 6.34 -1.27 -0.02
C HIS A 100 6.56 -2.44 0.96
N LYS A 101 7.32 -2.21 2.01
CA LYS A 101 7.87 -3.23 2.93
C LYS A 101 6.92 -3.82 3.97
N HIS A 102 5.70 -3.32 4.16
CA HIS A 102 4.82 -3.82 5.21
C HIS A 102 4.44 -5.28 4.99
N ALA A 103 4.16 -5.98 6.09
CA ALA A 103 3.99 -7.43 6.07
C ALA A 103 2.77 -7.90 5.25
N ASP A 104 1.74 -7.09 5.15
CA ASP A 104 0.53 -7.34 4.37
C ASP A 104 0.69 -7.11 2.85
N HIS A 105 1.89 -6.70 2.43
CA HIS A 105 2.30 -6.58 1.02
C HIS A 105 3.41 -7.57 0.64
N THR A 106 4.18 -8.09 1.61
CA THR A 106 5.38 -8.90 1.38
C THR A 106 5.32 -10.31 1.95
N GLY A 107 4.21 -10.68 2.61
CA GLY A 107 4.16 -11.85 3.51
C GLY A 107 4.34 -13.21 2.85
N GLU A 108 3.94 -13.38 1.58
CA GLU A 108 3.90 -14.67 0.92
C GLU A 108 4.89 -14.81 -0.26
N LEU A 109 5.94 -13.98 -0.31
CA LEU A 109 7.01 -14.05 -1.32
C LEU A 109 7.64 -15.45 -1.48
N ARG A 110 7.68 -16.23 -0.41
CA ARG A 110 8.24 -17.59 -0.37
C ARG A 110 7.60 -18.57 -1.35
N HIS A 111 6.37 -18.30 -1.80
CA HIS A 111 5.66 -19.16 -2.75
C HIS A 111 6.06 -18.96 -4.21
N PHE A 112 6.95 -17.99 -4.49
CA PHE A 112 7.30 -17.56 -5.84
C PHE A 112 8.83 -17.60 -6.11
N PRO A 113 9.49 -18.75 -5.92
CA PRO A 113 10.95 -18.82 -6.01
C PRO A 113 11.50 -18.50 -7.40
N ASN A 114 10.68 -18.65 -8.44
CA ASN A 114 11.07 -18.43 -9.83
C ASN A 114 10.73 -17.02 -10.36
N ALA A 115 9.93 -16.26 -9.62
CA ALA A 115 9.54 -14.92 -10.03
C ALA A 115 10.65 -13.90 -9.74
N LYS A 116 10.86 -12.92 -10.63
CA LYS A 116 11.68 -11.75 -10.33
C LYS A 116 10.90 -10.79 -9.44
N ILE A 117 11.45 -10.44 -8.28
CA ILE A 117 10.84 -9.57 -7.29
C ILE A 117 11.40 -8.16 -7.48
N PHE A 118 10.59 -7.26 -8.02
CA PHE A 118 10.93 -5.85 -8.14
C PHE A 118 10.46 -5.11 -6.89
N ILE A 119 11.37 -4.44 -6.24
CA ILE A 119 11.13 -3.65 -5.04
C ILE A 119 12.05 -2.44 -5.06
N SER A 120 11.61 -1.29 -4.55
CA SER A 120 12.51 -0.15 -4.46
C SER A 120 13.76 -0.51 -3.65
N ARG A 121 14.92 0.03 -4.03
CA ARG A 121 16.17 -0.21 -3.29
C ARG A 121 16.02 0.13 -1.80
N ILE A 122 15.34 1.23 -1.50
CA ILE A 122 15.11 1.70 -0.13
C ILE A 122 14.36 0.64 0.69
N GLU A 123 13.28 0.08 0.16
CA GLU A 123 12.49 -0.96 0.83
C GLU A 123 13.29 -2.26 0.98
N ALA A 124 14.01 -2.66 -0.08
CA ALA A 124 14.84 -3.86 -0.06
C ALA A 124 15.94 -3.78 1.00
N ASP A 125 16.56 -2.61 1.14
CA ASP A 125 17.62 -2.38 2.14
C ASP A 125 17.05 -2.38 3.56
N ASP A 126 15.90 -1.77 3.79
CA ASP A 126 15.19 -1.75 5.08
C ASP A 126 14.76 -3.17 5.52
N MET A 127 14.21 -3.95 4.59
CA MET A 127 13.82 -5.35 4.83
C MET A 127 15.03 -6.29 4.93
N LYS A 128 16.22 -5.85 4.54
CA LYS A 128 17.40 -6.72 4.31
C LYS A 128 17.06 -7.87 3.35
N LEU A 129 16.20 -7.59 2.37
CA LEU A 129 15.77 -8.58 1.39
C LEU A 129 16.90 -8.90 0.44
N THR A 130 17.27 -10.18 0.37
CA THR A 130 18.35 -10.70 -0.47
C THR A 130 17.85 -11.87 -1.31
N GLY A 131 18.51 -12.11 -2.45
CA GLY A 131 18.21 -13.24 -3.34
C GLY A 131 18.58 -12.88 -4.78
N ASP A 132 18.95 -13.87 -5.57
CA ASP A 132 19.33 -13.69 -6.97
C ASP A 132 18.16 -13.23 -7.85
N ASN A 133 16.93 -13.46 -7.37
CA ASN A 133 15.70 -13.05 -8.04
C ASN A 133 15.19 -11.67 -7.56
N VAL A 134 15.86 -11.02 -6.60
CA VAL A 134 15.48 -9.68 -6.10
C VAL A 134 16.11 -8.60 -6.97
N VAL A 135 15.26 -7.78 -7.58
CA VAL A 135 15.63 -6.63 -8.39
C VAL A 135 15.42 -5.36 -7.57
N ARG A 136 16.51 -4.81 -7.03
CA ARG A 136 16.50 -3.54 -6.30
C ARG A 136 16.34 -2.39 -7.29
N THR A 137 15.15 -1.82 -7.37
CA THR A 137 14.76 -0.86 -8.39
C THR A 137 15.17 0.56 -8.01
N ASP A 138 15.86 1.25 -8.90
CA ASP A 138 16.29 2.66 -8.77
C ASP A 138 15.44 3.63 -9.61
N PHE A 139 14.44 3.12 -10.35
CA PHE A 139 13.51 3.91 -11.18
C PHE A 139 14.25 4.81 -12.20
N THR A 140 15.08 4.19 -13.04
CA THR A 140 16.02 4.89 -13.92
C THR A 140 15.49 5.21 -15.31
N ASP A 141 14.23 4.84 -15.63
CA ASP A 141 13.64 5.10 -16.95
C ASP A 141 13.11 6.55 -17.09
N GLY A 142 13.31 7.37 -16.04
CA GLY A 142 12.94 8.78 -16.04
C GLY A 142 11.48 9.02 -15.63
N ALA A 143 10.96 10.19 -16.04
CA ALA A 143 9.60 10.58 -15.71
C ALA A 143 8.57 9.76 -16.49
N TYR A 144 7.43 9.46 -15.82
CA TYR A 144 6.25 8.90 -16.45
C TYR A 144 5.05 9.81 -16.15
N LYS A 145 4.50 10.44 -17.20
CA LYS A 145 3.45 11.45 -17.03
C LYS A 145 3.89 12.55 -16.06
N ASN A 146 3.17 12.74 -14.97
CA ASN A 146 3.48 13.74 -13.93
C ASN A 146 4.27 13.17 -12.73
N PHE A 147 4.76 11.92 -12.83
CA PHE A 147 5.65 11.32 -11.83
C PHE A 147 7.11 11.42 -12.28
N ASP A 148 8.01 11.79 -11.38
CA ASP A 148 9.40 12.11 -11.71
C ASP A 148 10.25 10.89 -12.04
N LYS A 149 9.95 9.74 -11.44
CA LYS A 149 10.77 8.52 -11.54
C LYS A 149 9.91 7.29 -11.78
N SER A 150 10.30 6.52 -12.79
CA SER A 150 9.61 5.29 -13.17
C SER A 150 10.57 4.19 -13.59
N GLN A 151 10.04 2.98 -13.67
CA GLN A 151 10.64 1.81 -14.27
C GLN A 151 9.60 1.10 -15.13
N LYS A 152 9.84 0.96 -16.42
CA LYS A 152 8.98 0.14 -17.29
C LYS A 152 9.22 -1.34 -16.99
N ILE A 153 8.17 -2.07 -16.63
CA ILE A 153 8.25 -3.48 -16.26
C ILE A 153 7.87 -4.39 -17.42
N ALA A 154 6.87 -3.98 -18.19
CA ALA A 154 6.38 -4.64 -19.38
C ALA A 154 5.71 -3.61 -20.30
N ASP A 155 5.27 -4.04 -21.48
CA ASP A 155 4.49 -3.15 -22.35
C ASP A 155 3.21 -2.74 -21.64
N GLY A 156 3.04 -1.41 -21.45
CA GLY A 156 1.91 -0.84 -20.74
C GLY A 156 1.89 -1.07 -19.21
N VAL A 157 2.97 -1.57 -18.59
CA VAL A 157 3.07 -1.73 -17.13
C VAL A 157 4.26 -0.92 -16.61
N TYR A 158 3.97 0.05 -15.75
CA TYR A 158 4.94 0.98 -15.18
C TYR A 158 4.93 0.91 -13.67
N TYR A 159 6.11 0.83 -13.10
CA TYR A 159 6.37 0.87 -11.67
C TYR A 159 6.92 2.24 -11.33
N ILE A 160 6.24 2.97 -10.46
CA ILE A 160 6.42 4.41 -10.24
C ILE A 160 6.89 4.63 -8.81
N PHE A 161 7.94 5.43 -8.63
CA PHE A 161 8.39 5.85 -7.30
C PHE A 161 7.41 6.88 -6.71
N ALA A 162 6.79 6.53 -5.58
CA ALA A 162 5.72 7.29 -4.96
C ALA A 162 5.87 7.30 -3.42
N PRO A 163 6.94 7.93 -2.88
CA PRO A 163 7.31 7.87 -1.47
C PRO A 163 6.31 8.60 -0.57
N GLY A 164 6.35 8.26 0.73
CA GLY A 164 5.61 8.98 1.77
C GLY A 164 4.99 8.05 2.79
N HIS A 165 4.15 7.12 2.39
CA HIS A 165 3.66 6.06 3.27
C HIS A 165 4.84 5.28 3.87
N THR A 166 5.74 4.81 3.03
CA THR A 166 7.12 4.47 3.38
C THR A 166 8.06 5.28 2.49
N LYS A 167 9.37 5.33 2.83
CA LYS A 167 10.37 6.10 2.06
C LYS A 167 10.60 5.56 0.66
N GLY A 168 10.35 4.27 0.46
CA GLY A 168 10.50 3.60 -0.82
C GLY A 168 9.18 3.19 -1.47
N ASN A 169 8.04 3.63 -0.92
CA ASN A 169 6.74 3.28 -1.48
C ASN A 169 6.65 3.56 -2.98
N SER A 170 5.94 2.70 -3.67
CA SER A 170 5.78 2.70 -5.11
C SER A 170 4.36 2.36 -5.51
N ILE A 171 3.93 2.79 -6.70
CA ILE A 171 2.64 2.46 -7.29
C ILE A 171 2.84 1.76 -8.62
N VAL A 172 1.84 1.03 -9.08
CA VAL A 172 1.85 0.39 -10.40
C VAL A 172 0.76 0.99 -11.26
N ILE A 173 1.12 1.45 -12.45
CA ILE A 173 0.18 1.96 -13.45
C ILE A 173 0.16 1.01 -14.64
N VAL A 174 -1.05 0.59 -15.03
CA VAL A 174 -1.29 -0.25 -16.19
C VAL A 174 -2.06 0.54 -17.23
N GLU A 175 -1.52 0.63 -18.44
CA GLU A 175 -2.18 1.21 -19.59
C GLU A 175 -3.00 0.15 -20.35
N ASP A 176 -4.27 0.40 -20.59
CA ASP A 176 -5.13 -0.46 -21.40
C ASP A 176 -6.02 0.36 -22.33
N GLY A 177 -5.52 0.62 -23.52
CA GLY A 177 -6.12 1.56 -24.45
C GLY A 177 -6.08 3.00 -23.92
N GLU A 178 -7.26 3.60 -23.78
CA GLU A 178 -7.38 4.98 -23.24
C GLU A 178 -7.58 5.00 -21.72
N LYS A 179 -7.67 3.82 -21.06
CA LYS A 179 -7.86 3.70 -19.63
C LYS A 179 -6.56 3.35 -18.93
N PHE A 180 -6.48 3.78 -17.67
CA PHE A 180 -5.40 3.46 -16.75
C PHE A 180 -5.96 2.72 -15.54
N PHE A 181 -5.19 1.74 -15.04
CA PHE A 181 -5.45 1.12 -13.76
C PHE A 181 -4.30 1.48 -12.83
N MET A 182 -4.62 2.03 -11.67
CA MET A 182 -3.62 2.43 -10.68
C MET A 182 -3.74 1.55 -9.44
N ILE A 183 -2.76 0.68 -9.24
CA ILE A 183 -2.59 -0.11 -8.02
C ILE A 183 -1.60 0.67 -7.16
N HIS A 184 -2.12 1.31 -6.11
CA HIS A 184 -1.37 2.40 -5.44
C HIS A 184 -0.77 1.99 -4.08
N GLY A 185 -0.85 0.69 -3.71
CA GLY A 185 -0.44 0.26 -2.38
C GLY A 185 -1.20 1.05 -1.30
N ASP A 186 -0.45 1.75 -0.45
CA ASP A 186 -0.99 2.49 0.69
C ASP A 186 -0.85 4.01 0.58
N VAL A 187 -0.85 4.55 -0.64
CA VAL A 187 -0.94 6.01 -0.85
C VAL A 187 -2.19 6.56 -0.17
N THR A 188 -3.31 5.83 -0.29
CA THR A 188 -4.51 6.01 0.53
C THR A 188 -5.03 4.65 0.98
N TYR A 189 -5.79 4.61 2.08
CA TYR A 189 -6.43 3.38 2.57
C TYR A 189 -7.85 3.20 2.03
N THR A 190 -8.47 4.27 1.57
CA THR A 190 -9.84 4.29 1.05
C THR A 190 -10.00 5.29 -0.09
N ASP A 191 -11.07 5.12 -0.88
CA ASP A 191 -11.42 6.08 -1.93
C ASP A 191 -11.81 7.44 -1.32
N GLU A 192 -12.41 7.47 -0.12
CA GLU A 192 -12.76 8.70 0.59
C GLU A 192 -11.53 9.57 0.86
N ALA A 193 -10.41 8.96 1.26
CA ALA A 193 -9.16 9.67 1.48
C ALA A 193 -8.65 10.33 0.19
N LEU A 194 -8.74 9.62 -0.95
CA LEU A 194 -8.43 10.19 -2.26
C LEU A 194 -9.37 11.34 -2.62
N LEU A 195 -10.69 11.14 -2.46
CA LEU A 195 -11.72 12.13 -2.82
C LEU A 195 -11.62 13.39 -1.97
N GLU A 196 -11.41 13.26 -0.67
CA GLU A 196 -11.29 14.36 0.28
C GLU A 196 -9.87 14.98 0.34
N ASN A 197 -8.91 14.47 -0.46
CA ASN A 197 -7.50 14.86 -0.44
C ASN A 197 -6.86 14.72 0.95
N LYS A 198 -7.13 13.62 1.64
CA LYS A 198 -6.66 13.36 3.00
C LYS A 198 -5.61 12.23 3.01
N LEU A 199 -4.70 12.30 3.99
CA LEU A 199 -3.70 11.27 4.23
C LEU A 199 -4.12 10.36 5.38
N SER A 200 -3.69 9.11 5.34
CA SER A 200 -3.77 8.23 6.51
C SER A 200 -2.79 8.71 7.59
N VAL A 201 -3.00 8.24 8.83
CA VAL A 201 -2.03 8.50 9.92
C VAL A 201 -0.73 7.69 9.77
N VAL A 202 -0.66 6.78 8.80
CA VAL A 202 0.50 5.93 8.54
C VAL A 202 1.34 6.54 7.43
N PHE A 203 2.46 7.15 7.80
CA PHE A 203 3.47 7.68 6.88
C PHE A 203 4.84 7.71 7.57
N GLU A 204 5.89 7.54 6.80
CA GLU A 204 7.27 7.77 7.25
C GLU A 204 7.74 9.19 6.94
N ASP A 205 7.15 9.81 5.89
CA ASP A 205 7.48 11.16 5.44
C ASP A 205 6.19 11.88 5.01
N LEU A 206 5.71 12.79 5.86
CA LEU A 206 4.46 13.51 5.64
C LEU A 206 4.50 14.44 4.42
N PRO A 207 5.54 15.28 4.22
CA PRO A 207 5.69 16.07 3.01
C PRO A 207 5.70 15.23 1.74
N ALA A 208 6.45 14.13 1.69
CA ALA A 208 6.49 13.23 0.55
C ALA A 208 5.13 12.53 0.31
N ALA A 209 4.42 12.11 1.37
CA ALA A 209 3.08 11.54 1.24
C ALA A 209 2.09 12.54 0.64
N ARG A 210 2.18 13.82 1.03
CA ARG A 210 1.35 14.89 0.48
C ARG A 210 1.66 15.12 -1.00
N ASP A 211 2.94 15.22 -1.38
CA ASP A 211 3.37 15.38 -2.77
C ASP A 211 2.89 14.20 -3.63
N THR A 212 3.08 12.98 -3.15
CA THR A 212 2.61 11.76 -3.82
C THR A 212 1.09 11.78 -4.04
N LEU A 213 0.29 12.10 -3.01
CA LEU A 213 -1.16 12.16 -3.15
C LEU A 213 -1.59 13.24 -4.15
N ASN A 214 -0.95 14.41 -4.13
CA ASN A 214 -1.22 15.48 -5.10
C ASN A 214 -0.90 15.02 -6.53
N LYS A 215 0.23 14.33 -6.75
CA LYS A 215 0.59 13.75 -8.05
C LYS A 215 -0.41 12.69 -8.52
N VAL A 216 -0.85 11.80 -7.62
CA VAL A 216 -1.89 10.80 -7.91
C VAL A 216 -3.20 11.48 -8.32
N ARG A 217 -3.63 12.49 -7.59
CA ARG A 217 -4.85 13.26 -7.91
C ARG A 217 -4.73 13.98 -9.25
N ALA A 218 -3.61 14.64 -9.52
CA ALA A 218 -3.34 15.30 -10.81
C ALA A 218 -3.36 14.30 -11.97
N PHE A 219 -2.74 13.12 -11.79
CA PHE A 219 -2.79 12.05 -12.78
C PHE A 219 -4.23 11.63 -13.10
N ILE A 220 -5.06 11.39 -12.08
CA ILE A 220 -6.45 10.94 -12.23
C ILE A 220 -7.32 12.02 -12.92
N LYS A 221 -7.07 13.31 -12.66
CA LYS A 221 -7.78 14.40 -13.33
C LYS A 221 -7.54 14.41 -14.85
N GLU A 222 -6.34 14.06 -15.28
CA GLU A 222 -5.93 14.11 -16.69
C GLU A 222 -6.12 12.78 -17.43
N ASN A 223 -6.17 11.66 -16.71
CA ASN A 223 -6.17 10.32 -17.30
C ASN A 223 -7.34 9.49 -16.75
N PRO A 224 -8.20 8.90 -17.62
CA PRO A 224 -9.31 8.02 -17.19
C PRO A 224 -8.79 6.82 -16.40
N THR A 225 -8.88 6.86 -15.06
CA THR A 225 -8.22 5.91 -14.16
C THR A 225 -9.22 5.11 -13.33
N VAL A 226 -9.05 3.78 -13.32
CA VAL A 226 -9.65 2.87 -12.34
C VAL A 226 -8.69 2.80 -11.14
N TYR A 227 -9.16 3.22 -9.96
CA TYR A 227 -8.36 3.29 -8.74
C TYR A 227 -8.50 2.01 -7.94
N LEU A 228 -7.38 1.31 -7.70
CA LEU A 228 -7.34 -0.04 -7.14
C LEU A 228 -6.64 -0.03 -5.79
N SER A 229 -7.44 0.08 -4.74
CA SER A 229 -6.97 0.08 -3.35
C SER A 229 -6.72 -1.33 -2.83
N THR A 230 -5.75 -1.48 -1.91
CA THR A 230 -5.43 -2.73 -1.22
C THR A 230 -6.33 -2.96 0.00
N HIS A 231 -6.76 -1.89 0.69
CA HIS A 231 -7.37 -1.95 2.02
C HIS A 231 -8.86 -1.64 2.09
N THR A 232 -9.53 -1.47 0.95
CA THR A 232 -10.99 -1.33 0.92
C THR A 232 -11.60 -2.20 -0.17
N PRO A 233 -12.78 -2.80 0.03
CA PRO A 233 -13.46 -3.56 -1.01
C PRO A 233 -13.79 -2.73 -2.25
N LEU A 234 -13.77 -1.39 -2.15
CA LEU A 234 -13.90 -0.50 -3.31
C LEU A 234 -12.84 -0.79 -4.38
N GLY A 235 -11.63 -1.26 -4.01
CA GLY A 235 -10.58 -1.61 -4.97
C GLY A 235 -11.04 -2.66 -5.98
N TYR A 236 -11.57 -3.80 -5.53
CA TYR A 236 -12.06 -4.82 -6.46
C TYR A 236 -13.47 -4.50 -7.02
N GLU A 237 -14.30 -3.77 -6.29
CA GLU A 237 -15.60 -3.28 -6.80
C GLU A 237 -15.40 -2.28 -7.97
N ASN A 238 -14.45 -1.36 -7.85
CA ASN A 238 -14.06 -0.45 -8.93
C ASN A 238 -13.50 -1.20 -10.14
N LEU A 239 -12.69 -2.26 -9.89
CA LEU A 239 -12.16 -3.11 -10.94
C LEU A 239 -13.27 -3.84 -11.69
N ASP A 240 -14.17 -4.50 -10.98
CA ASP A 240 -15.29 -5.27 -11.55
C ASP A 240 -16.24 -4.35 -12.36
N ALA A 241 -16.50 -3.15 -11.85
CA ALA A 241 -17.33 -2.15 -12.52
C ALA A 241 -16.59 -1.34 -13.60
N GLN A 242 -15.26 -1.49 -13.77
CA GLN A 242 -14.42 -0.63 -14.62
C GLN A 242 -14.65 0.87 -14.34
N LYS A 243 -14.82 1.22 -13.07
CA LYS A 243 -15.26 2.55 -12.63
C LYS A 243 -14.13 3.56 -12.76
N ILE A 244 -14.28 4.50 -13.65
CA ILE A 244 -13.38 5.64 -13.77
C ILE A 244 -13.58 6.56 -12.57
N MET A 245 -12.50 6.83 -11.84
CA MET A 245 -12.51 7.73 -10.69
C MET A 245 -12.75 9.17 -11.16
N LYS A 246 -13.67 9.84 -10.47
CA LYS A 246 -13.95 11.28 -10.67
C LYS A 246 -13.65 11.99 -9.37
N LEU A 247 -12.70 12.91 -9.42
CA LEU A 247 -12.32 13.68 -8.25
C LEU A 247 -13.17 14.93 -8.13
N PRO A 248 -13.67 15.28 -6.95
CA PRO A 248 -14.27 16.58 -6.68
C PRO A 248 -13.19 17.67 -6.71
N ASP A 249 -13.60 18.90 -7.01
CA ASP A 249 -12.77 20.08 -6.81
C ASP A 249 -12.68 20.36 -5.30
N VAL A 250 -11.58 19.94 -4.71
CA VAL A 250 -11.20 20.28 -3.33
C VAL A 250 -9.94 21.11 -3.37
N GLU A 251 -9.82 22.05 -2.45
CA GLU A 251 -8.59 22.83 -2.30
C GLU A 251 -7.41 21.87 -2.02
N GLU A 252 -6.29 22.12 -2.68
CA GLU A 252 -5.05 21.42 -2.38
C GLU A 252 -4.55 21.94 -1.04
N ASP A 253 -4.44 21.06 -0.03
CA ASP A 253 -3.81 21.42 1.23
C ASP A 253 -2.37 21.87 0.95
N ALA A 254 -1.97 22.99 1.55
CA ALA A 254 -0.58 23.46 1.48
C ALA A 254 0.36 22.35 1.97
N PRO A 255 1.61 22.28 1.46
CA PRO A 255 2.56 21.30 1.92
C PRO A 255 2.65 21.35 3.45
N ALA A 256 2.50 20.19 4.09
CA ALA A 256 2.55 20.10 5.55
C ALA A 256 3.88 20.68 6.05
N ALA A 257 3.84 21.50 7.10
CA ALA A 257 5.03 22.03 7.71
C ALA A 257 5.95 20.86 8.17
N GLU A 258 7.26 21.02 7.96
CA GLU A 258 8.24 20.02 8.42
C GLU A 258 8.02 19.73 9.90
N VAL A 259 7.69 18.47 10.20
CA VAL A 259 7.70 17.98 11.58
C VAL A 259 9.17 17.88 11.98
N GLN A 260 9.60 18.64 12.98
CA GLN A 260 10.97 18.57 13.47
C GLN A 260 11.29 17.13 13.92
N PRO A 261 12.46 16.59 13.54
CA PRO A 261 12.84 15.24 13.93
C PRO A 261 12.89 15.13 15.46
N GLU A 262 12.16 14.17 16.02
CA GLU A 262 12.29 13.84 17.44
C GLU A 262 13.76 13.46 17.76
N GLU A 263 14.29 13.95 18.88
CA GLU A 263 15.63 13.62 19.35
C GLU A 263 15.80 12.09 19.44
N LYS A 264 16.88 11.57 18.86
CA LYS A 264 17.22 10.14 18.92
C LYS A 264 17.45 9.71 20.37
N LYS A 265 16.45 9.08 20.99
CA LYS A 265 16.60 8.39 22.26
C LYS A 265 17.43 7.12 22.05
N SER A 266 18.36 6.83 22.95
CA SER A 266 19.10 5.56 22.95
C SER A 266 18.26 4.49 23.65
N GLY A 267 18.11 3.32 23.04
CA GLY A 267 17.34 2.21 23.61
C GLY A 267 17.00 1.14 22.57
N THR A 268 16.28 0.10 23.00
CA THR A 268 15.73 -0.89 22.08
C THR A 268 14.68 -0.24 21.16
N VAL A 269 14.77 -0.51 19.87
CA VAL A 269 13.76 -0.06 18.89
C VAL A 269 12.69 -1.13 18.76
N TRP A 270 11.45 -0.72 18.99
CA TRP A 270 10.24 -1.54 18.80
C TRP A 270 9.44 -1.00 17.62
N VAL A 271 9.06 -1.86 16.70
CA VAL A 271 8.30 -1.47 15.50
C VAL A 271 6.92 -2.06 15.56
N CYS A 272 5.90 -1.21 15.43
CA CYS A 272 4.52 -1.67 15.28
C CYS A 272 4.36 -2.36 13.91
N SER A 273 4.01 -3.64 13.90
CA SER A 273 3.85 -4.43 12.68
C SER A 273 2.67 -4.00 11.80
N VAL A 274 1.78 -3.14 12.30
CA VAL A 274 0.60 -2.67 11.57
C VAL A 274 0.86 -1.33 10.88
N CYS A 275 1.58 -0.39 11.52
CA CYS A 275 1.75 0.95 10.97
C CYS A 275 3.21 1.43 10.89
N GLY A 276 4.18 0.57 11.18
CA GLY A 276 5.59 0.91 11.13
C GLY A 276 6.06 1.94 12.18
N TYR A 277 5.19 2.34 13.13
CA TYR A 277 5.60 3.28 14.20
C TYR A 277 6.76 2.70 15.00
N GLU A 278 7.87 3.44 15.09
CA GLU A 278 9.04 3.06 15.88
C GLU A 278 8.99 3.71 17.27
N HIS A 279 9.10 2.89 18.29
CA HIS A 279 9.25 3.30 19.68
C HIS A 279 10.64 2.93 20.17
N VAL A 280 11.33 3.85 20.84
CA VAL A 280 12.64 3.61 21.45
C VAL A 280 12.48 3.57 22.97
N GLY A 281 12.75 2.41 23.57
CA GLY A 281 12.60 2.20 25.02
C GLY A 281 12.89 0.75 25.41
N ASP A 282 12.88 0.46 26.71
CA ASP A 282 13.13 -0.88 27.22
C ASP A 282 12.01 -1.86 26.86
N GLU A 283 10.78 -1.36 26.80
CA GLU A 283 9.56 -2.09 26.41
C GLU A 283 8.75 -1.29 25.38
N PRO A 284 7.95 -1.97 24.54
CA PRO A 284 7.02 -1.28 23.64
C PRO A 284 5.88 -0.65 24.44
N PRO A 285 5.23 0.42 23.93
CA PRO A 285 4.09 1.03 24.59
C PRO A 285 2.90 0.06 24.64
N GLU A 286 2.05 0.17 25.66
CA GLU A 286 0.86 -0.67 25.84
C GLU A 286 -0.10 -0.56 24.64
N VAL A 287 -0.14 0.63 24.04
CA VAL A 287 -0.96 0.93 22.83
C VAL A 287 -0.12 1.77 21.89
N CYS A 288 -0.12 1.42 20.62
CA CYS A 288 0.55 2.19 19.59
C CYS A 288 -0.03 3.62 19.52
N PRO A 289 0.78 4.68 19.71
CA PRO A 289 0.26 6.05 19.68
C PRO A 289 -0.31 6.44 18.32
N ARG A 290 0.16 5.81 17.24
CA ARG A 290 -0.23 6.11 15.86
C ARG A 290 -1.52 5.39 15.45
N CYS A 291 -1.55 4.04 15.54
CA CYS A 291 -2.66 3.24 15.01
C CYS A 291 -3.49 2.54 16.11
N LYS A 292 -3.24 2.86 17.39
CA LYS A 292 -3.96 2.34 18.56
C LYS A 292 -3.95 0.81 18.71
N GLN A 293 -3.09 0.11 17.98
CA GLN A 293 -2.91 -1.32 18.13
C GLN A 293 -2.26 -1.67 19.50
N PRO A 294 -2.58 -2.84 20.07
CA PRO A 294 -2.05 -3.23 21.37
C PRO A 294 -0.54 -3.50 21.33
N LYS A 295 0.09 -3.56 22.51
CA LYS A 295 1.52 -3.88 22.71
C LYS A 295 1.99 -5.11 21.93
N THR A 296 1.11 -6.11 21.77
CA THR A 296 1.38 -7.35 21.03
C THR A 296 1.65 -7.15 19.53
N ALA A 297 1.29 -5.99 18.98
CA ALA A 297 1.60 -5.63 17.60
C ALA A 297 3.04 -5.16 17.40
N PHE A 298 3.83 -4.97 18.47
CA PHE A 298 5.20 -4.52 18.37
C PHE A 298 6.18 -5.69 18.28
N LYS A 299 7.13 -5.57 17.36
CA LYS A 299 8.28 -6.48 17.22
C LYS A 299 9.57 -5.71 17.48
N LYS A 300 10.56 -6.38 18.05
CA LYS A 300 11.89 -5.81 18.25
C LYS A 300 12.60 -5.72 16.88
N LYS A 301 13.17 -4.55 16.60
CA LYS A 301 13.93 -4.32 15.36
C LYS A 301 15.32 -4.93 15.41
#